data_cf846a82efa7b0d2b5890937dd823306
#
_entry.id   cf846a82efa7b0d2b5890937dd823306
#
_cell.length_a   1.000
_cell.length_b   1.000
_cell.length_c   1.000
_cell.angle_alpha   90.00
_cell.angle_beta   90.00
_cell.angle_gamma   90.00
#
_symmetry.space_group_name_H-M   'P 1'
#
loop_
_entity.id
_entity.type
_entity.pdbx_description
1 polymer ?
#
loop_
_entity_poly.entity_id
_entity_poly.type
_entity_poly.pdbx_seq_one_letter_code
_entity_poly.pdbx_strand_id
1 'polypeptide(L)'
;LEFSLGMGPRLISWVKTSEGRKIMFLKSSAFLEEHPEYNEQTIYSWKLLPFGGSCMMLGEEEDIADDSSFSRKSVYARMAIIFAGPFFNFILAFIFSVILTAVMGYQSPQITVVADNTPAQKSGLQVGDVVKEINGKTMTIDGDISLYTAYYGFPKGEDVTMVVERDGQEKTIVMKPELMKDASGNEDYRIGINHGKWEKVGVLGNLKYSTYEMKYWIETVVKSLQGLVTKRFKASD
;
A
#
# COMPACT_ATOMS: atom_id res chain seq x y z
N LEU A 1 16.97 -28.10 0.40
CA LEU A 1 15.92 -27.11 0.63
C LEU A 1 16.50 -25.84 1.22
N GLU A 2 16.01 -24.67 0.84
CA GLU A 2 16.46 -23.40 1.41
C GLU A 2 15.30 -22.48 1.75
N PHE A 3 15.31 -21.93 2.95
CA PHE A 3 14.49 -20.79 3.32
C PHE A 3 15.42 -19.61 3.57
N SER A 4 15.30 -18.55 2.75
CA SER A 4 16.17 -17.39 2.88
C SER A 4 15.41 -16.09 3.10
N LEU A 5 15.93 -15.25 3.99
CA LEU A 5 15.51 -13.88 4.18
C LEU A 5 16.52 -12.96 3.48
N GLY A 6 16.01 -12.11 2.58
CA GLY A 6 16.82 -11.20 1.78
C GLY A 6 17.31 -11.78 0.45
N MET A 7 18.10 -11.00 -0.25
CA MET A 7 18.66 -11.30 -1.57
C MET A 7 20.19 -11.16 -1.57
N GLY A 8 20.85 -11.76 -2.57
CA GLY A 8 22.31 -11.69 -2.72
C GLY A 8 23.08 -12.78 -1.96
N PRO A 9 24.36 -12.57 -1.65
CA PRO A 9 25.18 -13.56 -0.97
C PRO A 9 24.71 -13.83 0.46
N ARG A 10 24.88 -15.07 0.91
CA ARG A 10 24.55 -15.49 2.28
C ARG A 10 25.52 -14.87 3.27
N LEU A 11 24.99 -14.14 4.27
CA LEU A 11 25.79 -13.67 5.41
C LEU A 11 25.88 -14.72 6.49
N ILE A 12 24.74 -15.25 6.90
CA ILE A 12 24.63 -16.25 7.97
C ILE A 12 23.67 -17.33 7.46
N SER A 13 24.04 -18.59 7.64
CA SER A 13 23.17 -19.73 7.38
C SER A 13 23.23 -20.71 8.55
N TRP A 14 22.15 -21.42 8.80
CA TRP A 14 22.14 -22.51 9.76
C TRP A 14 21.36 -23.69 9.22
N VAL A 15 21.82 -24.85 9.60
CA VAL A 15 21.21 -26.13 9.24
C VAL A 15 21.10 -26.99 10.49
N LYS A 16 20.07 -27.79 10.60
CA LYS A 16 19.90 -28.77 11.68
C LYS A 16 20.48 -30.10 11.18
N THR A 17 21.54 -30.56 11.75
CA THR A 17 22.16 -31.87 11.47
C THR A 17 21.84 -32.86 12.59
N SER A 18 22.15 -34.15 12.38
CA SER A 18 22.05 -35.20 13.43
C SER A 18 22.89 -34.89 14.66
N GLU A 19 23.97 -34.14 14.51
CA GLU A 19 24.91 -33.76 15.58
C GLU A 19 24.51 -32.44 16.27
N GLY A 20 23.45 -31.73 15.78
CA GLY A 20 23.00 -30.47 16.35
C GLY A 20 22.81 -29.36 15.29
N ARG A 21 22.75 -28.10 15.76
CA ARG A 21 22.64 -26.94 14.85
C ARG A 21 24.05 -26.47 14.45
N LYS A 22 24.29 -26.41 13.13
CA LYS A 22 25.54 -25.88 12.59
C LYS A 22 25.30 -24.52 11.97
N ILE A 23 26.08 -23.51 12.38
CA ILE A 23 25.99 -22.14 11.87
C ILE A 23 27.18 -21.93 10.92
N MET A 24 26.91 -21.34 9.78
CA MET A 24 27.88 -21.06 8.74
C MET A 24 27.85 -19.57 8.41
N PHE A 25 29.02 -18.95 8.28
CA PHE A 25 29.16 -17.54 7.92
C PHE A 25 29.77 -17.42 6.53
N LEU A 26 29.23 -16.52 5.70
CA LEU A 26 29.73 -16.14 4.37
C LEU A 26 30.00 -17.34 3.43
N LYS A 27 29.24 -18.43 3.56
CA LYS A 27 29.40 -19.60 2.69
C LYS A 27 28.60 -19.44 1.40
N SER A 28 29.28 -19.67 0.25
CA SER A 28 28.68 -19.62 -1.09
C SER A 28 27.80 -20.85 -1.39
N SER A 29 27.06 -20.80 -2.48
CA SER A 29 26.31 -21.96 -2.98
C SER A 29 27.25 -23.12 -3.35
N ALA A 30 28.43 -22.83 -3.92
CA ALA A 30 29.43 -23.83 -4.23
C ALA A 30 29.89 -24.65 -3.00
N PHE A 31 29.99 -24.02 -1.82
CA PHE A 31 30.31 -24.74 -0.58
C PHE A 31 29.24 -25.78 -0.24
N LEU A 32 27.97 -25.51 -0.53
CA LEU A 32 26.88 -26.46 -0.25
C LEU A 32 26.85 -27.60 -1.28
N GLU A 33 27.30 -27.35 -2.50
CA GLU A 33 27.46 -28.39 -3.55
C GLU A 33 28.58 -29.36 -3.19
N GLU A 34 29.65 -28.88 -2.55
CA GLU A 34 30.76 -29.71 -2.05
C GLU A 34 30.40 -30.52 -0.80
N HIS A 35 29.28 -30.17 -0.12
CA HIS A 35 28.86 -30.80 1.15
C HIS A 35 27.42 -31.29 1.02
N PRO A 36 27.17 -32.39 0.31
CA PRO A 36 25.82 -32.90 0.04
C PRO A 36 25.04 -33.29 1.31
N GLU A 37 25.72 -33.55 2.42
CA GLU A 37 25.10 -33.83 3.71
C GLU A 37 24.22 -32.70 4.24
N TYR A 38 24.40 -31.48 3.75
CA TYR A 38 23.53 -30.33 4.11
C TYR A 38 22.33 -30.17 3.17
N ASN A 39 22.37 -30.74 1.96
CA ASN A 39 21.33 -30.60 0.95
C ASN A 39 20.06 -31.39 1.31
N GLU A 40 20.18 -32.45 2.13
CA GLU A 40 19.04 -33.24 2.60
C GLU A 40 18.22 -32.50 3.68
N GLN A 41 18.76 -31.43 4.25
CA GLN A 41 18.16 -30.67 5.33
C GLN A 41 17.69 -29.29 4.85
N THR A 42 16.77 -28.68 5.61
CA THR A 42 16.40 -27.30 5.34
C THR A 42 17.45 -26.33 5.86
N ILE A 43 18.03 -25.55 4.94
CA ILE A 43 18.99 -24.50 5.25
C ILE A 43 18.23 -23.20 5.43
N TYR A 44 18.45 -22.55 6.54
CA TYR A 44 17.94 -21.21 6.80
C TYR A 44 19.06 -20.21 6.57
N SER A 45 18.82 -19.19 5.74
CA SER A 45 19.84 -18.21 5.38
C SER A 45 19.35 -16.77 5.56
N TRP A 46 20.26 -15.93 6.03
CA TRP A 46 20.11 -14.48 5.98
C TRP A 46 21.09 -13.94 4.94
N LYS A 47 20.56 -13.26 3.94
CA LYS A 47 21.31 -12.71 2.81
C LYS A 47 21.62 -11.22 3.00
N LEU A 48 22.57 -10.70 2.24
CA LEU A 48 23.15 -9.37 2.42
C LEU A 48 22.13 -8.23 2.27
N LEU A 49 21.26 -8.33 1.26
CA LEU A 49 20.25 -7.30 1.01
C LEU A 49 18.96 -7.69 1.73
N PRO A 50 18.46 -6.88 2.68
CA PRO A 50 17.28 -7.21 3.50
C PRO A 50 15.96 -7.03 2.74
N PHE A 51 15.94 -7.25 1.44
CA PHE A 51 14.76 -7.13 0.60
C PHE A 51 14.31 -8.50 0.11
N GLY A 52 13.03 -8.82 0.36
CA GLY A 52 12.43 -10.06 -0.07
C GLY A 52 12.93 -11.29 0.68
N GLY A 53 12.71 -12.43 0.10
CA GLY A 53 13.13 -13.74 0.57
C GLY A 53 12.81 -14.79 -0.47
N SER A 54 13.35 -15.98 -0.33
CA SER A 54 13.03 -17.12 -1.17
C SER A 54 12.88 -18.38 -0.33
N CYS A 55 11.95 -19.24 -0.76
CA CYS A 55 11.74 -20.55 -0.20
C CYS A 55 11.81 -21.56 -1.34
N MET A 56 12.78 -22.45 -1.31
CA MET A 56 12.88 -23.58 -2.25
C MET A 56 12.25 -24.80 -1.60
N MET A 57 11.19 -25.29 -2.21
CA MET A 57 10.43 -26.44 -1.70
C MET A 57 10.78 -27.70 -2.48
N LEU A 58 10.73 -28.85 -1.80
CA LEU A 58 10.95 -30.13 -2.44
C LEU A 58 9.80 -30.41 -3.44
N GLY A 59 10.15 -30.76 -4.69
CA GLY A 59 9.16 -31.11 -5.71
C GLY A 59 8.34 -29.91 -6.22
N GLU A 60 8.92 -28.70 -6.23
CA GLU A 60 8.33 -27.52 -6.84
C GLU A 60 8.53 -27.50 -8.35
N GLU A 61 9.75 -27.81 -8.80
CA GLU A 61 10.13 -27.83 -10.23
C GLU A 61 10.11 -29.23 -10.83
N GLU A 62 10.36 -30.28 -10.02
CA GLU A 62 10.42 -31.67 -10.46
C GLU A 62 9.45 -32.53 -9.65
N ASP A 63 8.81 -33.52 -10.29
CA ASP A 63 7.93 -34.48 -9.61
C ASP A 63 8.77 -35.52 -8.84
N ILE A 64 9.03 -35.23 -7.58
CA ILE A 64 9.78 -36.09 -6.66
C ILE A 64 8.81 -37.03 -5.95
N ALA A 65 9.08 -38.33 -5.99
CA ALA A 65 8.26 -39.40 -5.40
C ALA A 65 8.40 -39.48 -3.87
N ASP A 66 8.36 -38.36 -3.17
CA ASP A 66 8.42 -38.24 -1.72
C ASP A 66 7.13 -37.64 -1.19
N ASP A 67 6.54 -38.20 -0.15
CA ASP A 67 5.30 -37.72 0.48
C ASP A 67 5.46 -36.31 1.11
N SER A 68 6.67 -35.85 1.37
CA SER A 68 6.98 -34.49 1.80
C SER A 68 7.02 -33.49 0.66
N SER A 69 7.06 -33.94 -0.59
CA SER A 69 7.11 -33.13 -1.82
C SER A 69 5.89 -32.20 -1.93
N PHE A 70 6.10 -30.97 -2.39
CA PHE A 70 5.05 -29.99 -2.64
C PHE A 70 4.00 -30.50 -3.63
N SER A 71 4.44 -31.19 -4.70
CA SER A 71 3.57 -31.77 -5.74
C SER A 71 2.59 -32.81 -5.19
N ARG A 72 2.97 -33.53 -4.13
CA ARG A 72 2.14 -34.56 -3.48
C ARG A 72 1.24 -34.04 -2.37
N LYS A 73 1.38 -32.80 -1.92
CA LYS A 73 0.48 -32.18 -0.93
C LYS A 73 -0.91 -31.94 -1.52
N SER A 74 -1.91 -31.91 -0.66
CA SER A 74 -3.28 -31.62 -1.07
C SER A 74 -3.35 -30.25 -1.77
N VAL A 75 -4.31 -30.08 -2.66
CA VAL A 75 -4.54 -28.83 -3.39
C VAL A 75 -4.69 -27.66 -2.41
N TYR A 76 -5.40 -27.85 -1.31
CA TYR A 76 -5.59 -26.82 -0.29
C TYR A 76 -4.27 -26.41 0.39
N ALA A 77 -3.39 -27.37 0.68
CA ALA A 77 -2.08 -27.07 1.27
C ALA A 77 -1.22 -26.26 0.30
N ARG A 78 -1.21 -26.66 -0.99
CA ARG A 78 -0.48 -25.91 -2.04
C ARG A 78 -1.01 -24.49 -2.21
N MET A 79 -2.34 -24.34 -2.26
CA MET A 79 -2.97 -23.00 -2.31
C MET A 79 -2.62 -22.16 -1.09
N ALA A 80 -2.66 -22.73 0.12
CA ALA A 80 -2.30 -22.02 1.35
C ALA A 80 -0.85 -21.54 1.32
N ILE A 81 0.08 -22.34 0.83
CA ILE A 81 1.50 -21.97 0.70
C ILE A 81 1.67 -20.82 -0.30
N ILE A 82 1.05 -20.91 -1.48
CA ILE A 82 1.11 -19.84 -2.51
C ILE A 82 0.47 -18.55 -1.98
N PHE A 83 -0.66 -18.66 -1.29
CA PHE A 83 -1.35 -17.50 -0.75
C PHE A 83 -0.63 -16.86 0.45
N ALA A 84 0.15 -17.65 1.19
CA ALA A 84 0.87 -17.16 2.37
C ALA A 84 1.81 -15.98 2.05
N GLY A 85 2.50 -16.00 0.90
CA GLY A 85 3.39 -14.92 0.49
C GLY A 85 2.68 -13.56 0.41
N PRO A 86 1.67 -13.38 -0.46
CA PRO A 86 0.86 -12.16 -0.51
C PRO A 86 0.22 -11.80 0.83
N PHE A 87 -0.30 -12.78 1.56
CA PHE A 87 -0.95 -12.56 2.85
C PHE A 87 0.00 -11.94 3.90
N PHE A 88 1.20 -12.49 4.04
CA PHE A 88 2.19 -11.92 4.96
C PHE A 88 2.69 -10.54 4.52
N ASN A 89 2.73 -10.24 3.22
CA ASN A 89 3.02 -8.89 2.72
C ASN A 89 1.95 -7.89 3.17
N PHE A 90 0.67 -8.25 3.16
CA PHE A 90 -0.40 -7.40 3.68
C PHE A 90 -0.27 -7.18 5.19
N ILE A 91 0.06 -8.21 5.97
CA ILE A 91 0.32 -8.07 7.41
C ILE A 91 1.48 -7.10 7.64
N LEU A 92 2.58 -7.26 6.91
CA LEU A 92 3.76 -6.41 7.05
C LEU A 92 3.44 -4.96 6.66
N ALA A 93 2.72 -4.74 5.56
CA ALA A 93 2.27 -3.42 5.14
C ALA A 93 1.39 -2.75 6.21
N PHE A 94 0.48 -3.51 6.84
CA PHE A 94 -0.33 -3.00 7.94
C PHE A 94 0.50 -2.61 9.15
N ILE A 95 1.48 -3.43 9.55
CA ILE A 95 2.40 -3.11 10.65
C ILE A 95 3.16 -1.82 10.36
N PHE A 96 3.70 -1.66 9.15
CA PHE A 96 4.38 -0.42 8.75
C PHE A 96 3.43 0.77 8.73
N SER A 97 2.20 0.60 8.25
CA SER A 97 1.19 1.67 8.29
C SER A 97 0.91 2.12 9.73
N VAL A 98 0.78 1.17 10.67
CA VAL A 98 0.59 1.48 12.10
C VAL A 98 1.79 2.24 12.67
N ILE A 99 3.01 1.85 12.34
CA ILE A 99 4.24 2.53 12.79
C ILE A 99 4.30 3.95 12.21
N LEU A 100 4.07 4.10 10.91
CA LEU A 100 4.10 5.40 10.23
C LEU A 100 3.04 6.35 10.79
N THR A 101 1.80 5.88 10.95
CA THR A 101 0.71 6.68 11.53
C THR A 101 0.99 7.04 12.99
N ALA A 102 1.66 6.16 13.77
CA ALA A 102 2.06 6.48 15.15
C ALA A 102 3.13 7.57 15.21
N VAL A 103 4.08 7.56 14.28
CA VAL A 103 5.20 8.52 14.24
C VAL A 103 4.78 9.85 13.63
N MET A 104 4.16 9.81 12.46
CA MET A 104 3.83 10.99 11.65
C MET A 104 2.43 11.54 11.94
N GLY A 105 1.49 10.71 12.36
CA GLY A 105 0.06 10.98 12.36
C GLY A 105 -0.59 10.52 11.05
N TYR A 106 -1.85 10.88 10.87
CA TYR A 106 -2.58 10.71 9.61
C TYR A 106 -2.88 12.08 8.99
N GLN A 107 -3.11 12.13 7.69
CA GLN A 107 -3.59 13.34 7.04
C GLN A 107 -5.11 13.39 7.05
N SER A 108 -5.66 14.34 7.82
CA SER A 108 -7.10 14.60 7.83
C SER A 108 -7.53 15.33 6.54
N PRO A 109 -8.76 15.11 6.04
CA PRO A 109 -9.27 15.76 4.84
C PRO A 109 -9.68 17.22 5.12
N GLN A 110 -8.82 17.96 5.85
CA GLN A 110 -9.08 19.34 6.22
C GLN A 110 -8.58 20.29 5.12
N ILE A 111 -9.40 21.30 4.79
CA ILE A 111 -9.04 22.38 3.88
C ILE A 111 -7.96 23.25 4.53
N THR A 112 -6.81 23.34 3.92
CA THR A 112 -5.66 24.11 4.39
C THR A 112 -5.48 25.44 3.67
N VAL A 113 -5.92 25.52 2.41
CA VAL A 113 -5.91 26.75 1.61
C VAL A 113 -7.17 26.83 0.77
N VAL A 114 -7.77 28.01 0.72
CA VAL A 114 -8.79 28.38 -0.25
C VAL A 114 -8.22 29.53 -1.08
N ALA A 115 -8.01 29.29 -2.37
CA ALA A 115 -7.41 30.29 -3.24
C ALA A 115 -8.41 31.41 -3.60
N ASP A 116 -7.89 32.62 -3.74
CA ASP A 116 -8.70 33.80 -4.07
C ASP A 116 -9.34 33.71 -5.45
N ASN A 117 -10.53 34.28 -5.57
CA ASN A 117 -11.34 34.32 -6.79
C ASN A 117 -11.72 32.95 -7.39
N THR A 118 -11.62 31.88 -6.61
CA THR A 118 -11.96 30.52 -7.04
C THR A 118 -13.39 30.11 -6.70
N PRO A 119 -13.93 29.05 -7.32
CA PRO A 119 -15.23 28.50 -6.98
C PRO A 119 -15.39 28.19 -5.51
N ALA A 120 -14.35 27.64 -4.86
CA ALA A 120 -14.37 27.34 -3.43
C ALA A 120 -14.60 28.56 -2.57
N GLN A 121 -13.88 29.68 -2.84
CA GLN A 121 -14.06 30.91 -2.10
C GLN A 121 -15.45 31.52 -2.33
N LYS A 122 -15.87 31.58 -3.61
CA LYS A 122 -17.19 32.13 -4.01
C LYS A 122 -18.37 31.37 -3.37
N SER A 123 -18.21 30.07 -3.13
CA SER A 123 -19.23 29.21 -2.51
C SER A 123 -19.20 29.22 -0.98
N GLY A 124 -18.25 29.93 -0.37
CA GLY A 124 -18.14 30.06 1.08
C GLY A 124 -17.42 28.92 1.79
N LEU A 125 -16.64 28.12 1.06
CA LEU A 125 -15.72 27.17 1.66
C LEU A 125 -14.63 27.92 2.43
N GLN A 126 -14.20 27.41 3.58
CA GLN A 126 -13.25 28.07 4.48
C GLN A 126 -12.09 27.16 4.84
N VAL A 127 -10.96 27.79 5.14
CA VAL A 127 -9.83 27.09 5.75
C VAL A 127 -10.27 26.55 7.11
N GLY A 128 -9.96 25.32 7.39
CA GLY A 128 -10.38 24.61 8.60
C GLY A 128 -11.56 23.67 8.41
N ASP A 129 -12.33 23.80 7.34
CA ASP A 129 -13.40 22.86 6.99
C ASP A 129 -12.83 21.44 6.82
N VAL A 130 -13.48 20.45 7.41
CA VAL A 130 -13.13 19.04 7.24
C VAL A 130 -14.09 18.41 6.24
N VAL A 131 -13.57 17.98 5.10
CA VAL A 131 -14.38 17.38 4.04
C VAL A 131 -14.88 16.01 4.49
N LYS A 132 -16.20 15.79 4.47
CA LYS A 132 -16.84 14.51 4.77
C LYS A 132 -17.26 13.76 3.53
N GLU A 133 -17.78 14.48 2.53
CA GLU A 133 -18.24 13.88 1.28
C GLU A 133 -17.99 14.81 0.08
N ILE A 134 -17.74 14.20 -1.07
CA ILE A 134 -17.72 14.87 -2.38
C ILE A 134 -18.62 14.07 -3.32
N ASN A 135 -19.70 14.69 -3.81
CA ASN A 135 -20.69 14.07 -4.67
C ASN A 135 -21.19 12.70 -4.14
N GLY A 136 -21.49 12.64 -2.83
CA GLY A 136 -21.96 11.44 -2.13
C GLY A 136 -20.90 10.36 -1.86
N LYS A 137 -19.62 10.64 -2.12
CA LYS A 137 -18.51 9.75 -1.76
C LYS A 137 -17.85 10.24 -0.48
N THR A 138 -17.75 9.36 0.50
CA THR A 138 -17.16 9.65 1.82
C THR A 138 -15.66 9.87 1.73
N MET A 139 -15.18 10.93 2.40
CA MET A 139 -13.77 11.28 2.55
C MET A 139 -13.36 11.10 4.00
N THR A 140 -12.50 10.13 4.29
CA THR A 140 -12.08 9.79 5.66
C THR A 140 -10.67 10.28 5.96
N ILE A 141 -9.82 10.22 4.95
CA ILE A 141 -8.44 10.68 4.97
C ILE A 141 -8.19 11.59 3.77
N ASP A 142 -7.14 12.36 3.81
CA ASP A 142 -6.75 13.26 2.72
C ASP A 142 -6.56 12.56 1.38
N GLY A 143 -6.00 11.34 1.42
CA GLY A 143 -5.84 10.49 0.25
C GLY A 143 -7.13 10.22 -0.52
N ASP A 144 -8.29 10.16 0.17
CA ASP A 144 -9.58 9.95 -0.50
C ASP A 144 -9.93 11.11 -1.43
N ILE A 145 -9.63 12.37 -1.04
CA ILE A 145 -9.84 13.55 -1.89
C ILE A 145 -8.90 13.50 -3.09
N SER A 146 -7.62 13.18 -2.84
CA SER A 146 -6.61 13.05 -3.90
C SER A 146 -6.99 11.98 -4.91
N LEU A 147 -7.44 10.81 -4.44
CA LEU A 147 -7.88 9.70 -5.29
C LEU A 147 -9.16 10.05 -6.06
N TYR A 148 -10.13 10.74 -5.39
CA TYR A 148 -11.32 11.22 -6.03
C TYR A 148 -10.98 12.15 -7.21
N THR A 149 -10.14 13.13 -6.95
CA THR A 149 -9.74 14.14 -7.95
C THR A 149 -8.98 13.50 -9.11
N ALA A 150 -8.04 12.59 -8.82
CA ALA A 150 -7.25 11.91 -9.85
C ALA A 150 -8.09 10.98 -10.73
N TYR A 151 -9.07 10.26 -10.15
CA TYR A 151 -9.82 9.25 -10.88
C TYR A 151 -11.10 9.78 -11.53
N TYR A 152 -11.85 10.64 -10.83
CA TYR A 152 -13.12 11.19 -11.31
C TYR A 152 -12.96 12.59 -11.94
N GLY A 153 -12.01 13.38 -11.41
CA GLY A 153 -11.86 14.77 -11.73
C GLY A 153 -13.07 15.61 -11.29
N PHE A 154 -13.09 16.86 -11.69
CA PHE A 154 -14.26 17.72 -11.56
C PHE A 154 -14.90 17.92 -12.94
N PRO A 155 -16.16 17.52 -13.14
CA PRO A 155 -16.79 17.56 -14.45
C PRO A 155 -17.02 19.00 -14.93
N LYS A 156 -16.84 19.21 -16.23
CA LYS A 156 -17.10 20.49 -16.89
C LYS A 156 -18.57 20.84 -16.82
N GLY A 157 -18.87 21.99 -16.19
CA GLY A 157 -20.24 22.55 -16.23
C GLY A 157 -21.23 21.90 -15.29
N GLU A 158 -20.85 20.86 -14.53
CA GLU A 158 -21.68 20.23 -13.52
C GLU A 158 -21.34 20.77 -12.13
N ASP A 159 -22.32 20.79 -11.25
CA ASP A 159 -22.11 21.21 -9.87
C ASP A 159 -21.44 20.11 -9.07
N VAL A 160 -20.51 20.50 -8.20
CA VAL A 160 -19.87 19.63 -7.21
C VAL A 160 -20.50 19.93 -5.86
N THR A 161 -21.09 18.91 -5.24
CA THR A 161 -21.63 18.99 -3.89
C THR A 161 -20.60 18.48 -2.91
N MET A 162 -20.21 19.30 -1.97
CA MET A 162 -19.28 18.96 -0.90
C MET A 162 -19.96 19.10 0.45
N VAL A 163 -19.90 18.04 1.27
CA VAL A 163 -20.33 18.10 2.68
C VAL A 163 -19.08 18.29 3.52
N VAL A 164 -19.07 19.34 4.31
CA VAL A 164 -17.96 19.68 5.22
C VAL A 164 -18.45 19.80 6.65
N GLU A 165 -17.58 19.48 7.60
CA GLU A 165 -17.79 19.76 9.01
C GLU A 165 -17.06 21.07 9.35
N ARG A 166 -17.79 22.03 9.89
CA ARG A 166 -17.30 23.32 10.39
C ARG A 166 -17.87 23.57 11.79
N ASP A 167 -17.01 23.75 12.79
CA ASP A 167 -17.41 23.99 14.17
C ASP A 167 -18.36 22.91 14.74
N GLY A 168 -18.13 21.63 14.35
CA GLY A 168 -18.95 20.48 14.75
C GLY A 168 -20.31 20.38 14.05
N GLN A 169 -20.58 21.20 13.04
CA GLN A 169 -21.81 21.17 12.25
C GLN A 169 -21.52 20.82 10.79
N GLU A 170 -22.33 19.95 10.23
CA GLU A 170 -22.26 19.64 8.80
C GLU A 170 -22.89 20.76 7.97
N LYS A 171 -22.18 21.15 6.91
CA LYS A 171 -22.63 22.13 5.93
C LYS A 171 -22.46 21.56 4.53
N THR A 172 -23.52 21.66 3.74
CA THR A 172 -23.48 21.31 2.32
C THR A 172 -23.14 22.54 1.49
N ILE A 173 -22.07 22.45 0.71
CA ILE A 173 -21.60 23.53 -0.16
C ILE A 173 -21.66 23.01 -1.59
N VAL A 174 -22.30 23.78 -2.45
CA VAL A 174 -22.43 23.47 -3.88
C VAL A 174 -21.61 24.49 -4.66
N MET A 175 -20.75 24.02 -5.54
CA MET A 175 -19.88 24.88 -6.35
C MET A 175 -19.68 24.33 -7.76
N LYS A 176 -19.44 25.22 -8.70
CA LYS A 176 -19.16 24.87 -10.09
C LYS A 176 -17.69 24.99 -10.39
N PRO A 177 -16.99 23.88 -10.75
CA PRO A 177 -15.58 23.93 -11.08
C PRO A 177 -15.30 24.87 -12.26
N GLU A 178 -14.19 25.60 -12.20
CA GLU A 178 -13.71 26.47 -13.25
C GLU A 178 -12.42 25.90 -13.86
N LEU A 179 -12.16 26.22 -15.15
CA LEU A 179 -10.91 25.85 -15.81
C LEU A 179 -9.77 26.66 -15.21
N MET A 180 -8.80 26.00 -14.63
CA MET A 180 -7.65 26.61 -13.95
C MET A 180 -6.36 25.97 -14.43
N LYS A 181 -5.28 26.74 -14.45
CA LYS A 181 -3.92 26.22 -14.75
C LYS A 181 -3.25 25.75 -13.46
N ASP A 182 -2.60 24.62 -13.55
CA ASP A 182 -1.70 24.16 -12.49
C ASP A 182 -0.32 24.85 -12.57
N ALA A 183 0.54 24.53 -11.61
CA ALA A 183 1.92 25.05 -11.57
C ALA A 183 2.77 24.62 -12.79
N SER A 184 2.38 23.55 -13.49
CA SER A 184 3.02 23.04 -14.72
C SER A 184 2.41 23.62 -15.99
N GLY A 185 1.36 24.45 -15.87
CA GLY A 185 0.67 25.06 -17.00
C GLY A 185 -0.44 24.22 -17.63
N ASN A 186 -0.76 23.03 -17.10
CA ASN A 186 -1.84 22.19 -17.57
C ASN A 186 -3.18 22.80 -17.14
N GLU A 187 -4.15 22.80 -18.04
CA GLU A 187 -5.51 23.29 -17.76
C GLU A 187 -6.42 22.13 -17.34
N ASP A 188 -7.04 22.28 -16.17
CA ASP A 188 -8.00 21.32 -15.65
C ASP A 188 -9.12 22.01 -14.88
N TYR A 189 -10.29 21.33 -14.76
CA TYR A 189 -11.40 21.84 -13.97
C TYR A 189 -11.11 21.64 -12.49
N ARG A 190 -11.03 22.74 -11.75
CA ARG A 190 -10.66 22.76 -10.33
C ARG A 190 -11.60 23.68 -9.55
N ILE A 191 -11.59 23.49 -8.24
CA ILE A 191 -12.36 24.31 -7.29
C ILE A 191 -11.49 25.31 -6.51
N GLY A 192 -10.17 25.15 -6.54
CA GLY A 192 -9.22 26.09 -5.95
C GLY A 192 -8.96 25.92 -4.46
N ILE A 193 -8.70 24.67 -4.02
CA ILE A 193 -8.34 24.35 -2.64
C ILE A 193 -7.01 23.59 -2.55
N ASN A 194 -6.35 23.71 -1.39
CA ASN A 194 -5.43 22.71 -0.90
C ASN A 194 -6.00 22.07 0.36
N HIS A 195 -5.65 20.81 0.58
CA HIS A 195 -6.17 20.01 1.69
C HIS A 195 -5.04 19.20 2.33
N GLY A 196 -5.34 18.51 3.41
CA GLY A 196 -4.39 17.65 4.09
C GLY A 196 -3.70 18.33 5.26
N LYS A 197 -4.13 18.02 6.47
CA LYS A 197 -3.50 18.44 7.72
C LYS A 197 -3.06 17.23 8.51
N TRP A 198 -1.80 17.21 8.92
CA TRP A 198 -1.27 16.16 9.77
C TRP A 198 -1.84 16.26 11.20
N GLU A 199 -2.44 15.18 11.66
CA GLU A 199 -3.03 15.07 12.99
C GLU A 199 -2.54 13.82 13.70
N LYS A 200 -2.13 13.95 14.96
CA LYS A 200 -1.79 12.82 15.82
C LYS A 200 -3.02 12.29 16.52
N VAL A 201 -3.11 10.97 16.62
CA VAL A 201 -4.24 10.29 17.27
C VAL A 201 -3.74 9.32 18.33
N GLY A 202 -4.61 8.95 19.26
CA GLY A 202 -4.31 7.91 20.25
C GLY A 202 -4.26 6.51 19.61
N VAL A 203 -3.92 5.49 20.41
CA VAL A 203 -3.68 4.11 19.93
C VAL A 203 -4.84 3.55 19.10
N LEU A 204 -6.08 3.72 19.55
CA LEU A 204 -7.26 3.25 18.81
C LEU A 204 -7.47 4.03 17.50
N GLY A 205 -7.24 5.33 17.52
CA GLY A 205 -7.26 6.16 16.32
C GLY A 205 -6.17 5.74 15.34
N ASN A 206 -4.97 5.44 15.83
CA ASN A 206 -3.87 4.95 15.03
C ASN A 206 -4.24 3.66 14.26
N LEU A 207 -4.77 2.65 14.93
CA LEU A 207 -5.24 1.42 14.28
C LEU A 207 -6.33 1.70 13.24
N LYS A 208 -7.29 2.57 13.60
CA LYS A 208 -8.38 2.97 12.69
C LYS A 208 -7.84 3.62 11.41
N TYR A 209 -7.01 4.65 11.53
CA TYR A 209 -6.51 5.39 10.36
C TYR A 209 -5.49 4.58 9.55
N SER A 210 -4.68 3.73 10.17
CA SER A 210 -3.82 2.79 9.46
C SER A 210 -4.62 1.81 8.56
N THR A 211 -5.82 1.41 9.01
CA THR A 211 -6.73 0.60 8.19
C THR A 211 -7.26 1.39 6.98
N TYR A 212 -7.61 2.67 7.18
CA TYR A 212 -8.04 3.54 6.07
C TYR A 212 -6.91 3.84 5.09
N GLU A 213 -5.70 4.06 5.55
CA GLU A 213 -4.51 4.21 4.70
C GLU A 213 -4.27 2.95 3.84
N MET A 214 -4.34 1.77 4.44
CA MET A 214 -4.20 0.53 3.69
C MET A 214 -5.31 0.35 2.65
N LYS A 215 -6.57 0.65 3.01
CA LYS A 215 -7.71 0.64 2.08
C LYS A 215 -7.47 1.60 0.92
N TYR A 216 -7.05 2.83 1.21
CA TYR A 216 -6.73 3.84 0.20
C TYR A 216 -5.68 3.34 -0.81
N TRP A 217 -4.59 2.74 -0.34
CA TRP A 217 -3.55 2.22 -1.24
C TRP A 217 -4.06 1.08 -2.11
N ILE A 218 -4.87 0.17 -1.56
CA ILE A 218 -5.51 -0.89 -2.34
C ILE A 218 -6.44 -0.30 -3.41
N GLU A 219 -7.30 0.65 -3.03
CA GLU A 219 -8.20 1.32 -3.97
C GLU A 219 -7.44 2.10 -5.04
N THR A 220 -6.34 2.75 -4.68
CA THR A 220 -5.48 3.48 -5.63
C THR A 220 -4.92 2.54 -6.69
N VAL A 221 -4.40 1.38 -6.30
CA VAL A 221 -3.90 0.37 -7.25
C VAL A 221 -5.03 -0.14 -8.15
N VAL A 222 -6.17 -0.51 -7.56
CA VAL A 222 -7.31 -1.02 -8.33
C VAL A 222 -7.84 0.02 -9.32
N LYS A 223 -8.02 1.27 -8.89
CA LYS A 223 -8.51 2.36 -9.75
C LYS A 223 -7.50 2.74 -10.83
N SER A 224 -6.20 2.70 -10.51
CA SER A 224 -5.14 2.92 -11.51
C SER A 224 -5.18 1.85 -12.61
N LEU A 225 -5.29 0.58 -12.24
CA LEU A 225 -5.43 -0.52 -13.21
C LEU A 225 -6.72 -0.39 -14.03
N GLN A 226 -7.84 -0.07 -13.39
CA GLN A 226 -9.10 0.19 -14.08
C GLN A 226 -8.99 1.38 -15.04
N GLY A 227 -8.30 2.45 -14.62
CA GLY A 227 -8.07 3.64 -15.44
C GLY A 227 -7.26 3.33 -16.69
N LEU A 228 -6.23 2.48 -16.59
CA LEU A 228 -5.45 2.00 -17.74
C LEU A 228 -6.30 1.18 -18.71
N VAL A 229 -7.09 0.23 -18.20
CA VAL A 229 -7.96 -0.61 -19.05
C VAL A 229 -9.06 0.21 -19.72
N THR A 230 -9.64 1.18 -19.01
CA THR A 230 -10.71 2.05 -19.55
C THR A 230 -10.18 3.23 -20.35
N LYS A 231 -8.88 3.34 -20.57
CA LYS A 231 -8.19 4.45 -21.24
C LYS A 231 -8.49 5.83 -20.65
N ARG A 232 -8.82 5.88 -19.37
CA ARG A 232 -8.99 7.16 -18.64
C ARG A 232 -7.63 7.81 -18.36
N PHE A 233 -6.60 6.99 -18.12
CA PHE A 233 -5.22 7.45 -18.02
C PHE A 233 -4.45 7.03 -19.28
N LYS A 234 -3.61 7.92 -19.79
CA LYS A 234 -2.59 7.55 -20.76
C LYS A 234 -1.40 6.94 -20.03
N ALA A 235 -0.77 5.95 -20.62
CA ALA A 235 0.42 5.31 -20.02
C ALA A 235 1.64 6.24 -19.86
N SER A 236 1.49 7.51 -20.27
CA SER A 236 2.51 8.56 -20.20
C SER A 236 2.23 9.61 -19.11
N ASP A 237 1.14 9.50 -18.37
CA ASP A 237 0.76 10.38 -17.26
C ASP A 237 1.02 9.64 -15.92
#